data_65819e8aee3dc6a57a8a9d827254a1a1
#
_entry.id   65819e8aee3dc6a57a8a9d827254a1a1
#
_cell.length_a   1.000
_cell.length_b   1.000
_cell.length_c   1.000
_cell.angle_alpha   90.00
_cell.angle_beta   90.00
_cell.angle_gamma   90.00
#
_symmetry.space_group_name_H-M   'P 1'
#
loop_
_entity.id
_entity.type
_entity.pdbx_description
1 polymer ?
#
loop_
_entity_poly.entity_id
_entity_poly.type
_entity_poly.pdbx_seq_one_letter_code
_entity_poly.pdbx_strand_id
1 'polypeptide(L)'
;MNPAQPWLMAGDFNEILVAAEKQGDRPKSQAQMDKFRDTLADCGLIDIGFEGDMFTWRKNSHTEEGYIRERLDRAVANQEWRVKFPSFRVVNGDPRHSDHRPVIITTCGGRKGVMQRGSSSFRFEAAWLAEEKCWEVVSENWEMALTLAGKEMMNAVKVVASGLSN
;
A
#
# COMPACT_ATOMS: atom_id res chain seq x y z
N MET A 1 -14.71 13.47 -12.36
CA MET A 1 -13.29 13.11 -12.62
C MET A 1 -13.03 13.18 -14.10
N ASN A 2 -11.85 13.61 -14.52
CA ASN A 2 -11.51 13.61 -15.95
C ASN A 2 -11.16 12.17 -16.37
N PRO A 3 -11.99 11.49 -17.19
CA PRO A 3 -11.82 10.08 -17.55
C PRO A 3 -10.53 9.79 -18.35
N ALA A 4 -9.85 10.83 -18.83
CA ALA A 4 -8.65 10.71 -19.65
C ALA A 4 -7.34 10.62 -18.83
N GLN A 5 -7.39 10.75 -17.51
CA GLN A 5 -6.18 10.69 -16.67
C GLN A 5 -5.92 9.27 -16.15
N PRO A 6 -4.67 8.78 -16.26
CA PRO A 6 -4.26 7.53 -15.61
C PRO A 6 -4.43 7.63 -14.10
N TRP A 7 -5.20 6.71 -13.51
CA TRP A 7 -5.51 6.72 -12.08
C TRP A 7 -5.29 5.34 -11.45
N LEU A 8 -4.55 5.32 -10.34
CA LEU A 8 -4.29 4.16 -9.50
C LEU A 8 -4.62 4.51 -8.05
N MET A 9 -5.34 3.64 -7.37
CA MET A 9 -5.50 3.63 -5.91
C MET A 9 -4.97 2.33 -5.33
N ALA A 10 -4.29 2.42 -4.20
CA ALA A 10 -3.86 1.23 -3.47
C ALA A 10 -3.88 1.49 -1.97
N GLY A 11 -4.22 0.46 -1.21
CA GLY A 11 -4.27 0.51 0.24
C GLY A 11 -5.31 -0.43 0.83
N ASP A 12 -5.59 -0.21 2.11
CA ASP A 12 -6.64 -0.90 2.84
C ASP A 12 -8.00 -0.27 2.56
N PHE A 13 -8.88 -1.04 1.91
CA PHE A 13 -10.25 -0.63 1.62
C PHE A 13 -11.24 -1.08 2.70
N ASN A 14 -10.79 -1.88 3.67
CA ASN A 14 -11.61 -2.46 4.74
C ASN A 14 -12.82 -3.27 4.21
N GLU A 15 -12.79 -3.67 2.93
CA GLU A 15 -13.87 -4.42 2.30
C GLU A 15 -13.33 -5.44 1.30
N ILE A 16 -14.11 -6.51 1.10
CA ILE A 16 -13.82 -7.58 0.14
C ILE A 16 -14.75 -7.48 -1.07
N LEU A 17 -14.29 -7.98 -2.22
CA LEU A 17 -15.09 -8.00 -3.45
C LEU A 17 -15.95 -9.25 -3.56
N VAL A 18 -15.47 -10.38 -3.07
CA VAL A 18 -16.13 -11.68 -3.14
C VAL A 18 -15.92 -12.48 -1.87
N ALA A 19 -16.87 -13.37 -1.56
CA ALA A 19 -16.83 -14.18 -0.33
C ALA A 19 -15.54 -15.02 -0.19
N ALA A 20 -14.93 -15.43 -1.29
CA ALA A 20 -13.67 -16.20 -1.28
C ALA A 20 -12.46 -15.39 -0.71
N GLU A 21 -12.56 -14.07 -0.64
CA GLU A 21 -11.54 -13.19 -0.07
C GLU A 21 -11.59 -13.11 1.47
N LYS A 22 -12.44 -13.92 2.10
CA LYS A 22 -12.52 -14.05 3.57
C LYS A 22 -12.49 -15.51 3.98
N GLN A 23 -11.75 -15.80 5.05
CA GLN A 23 -11.74 -17.08 5.72
C GLN A 23 -11.87 -16.89 7.24
N GLY A 24 -12.69 -17.75 7.86
CA GLY A 24 -12.97 -17.70 9.30
C GLY A 24 -14.10 -16.72 9.65
N ASP A 25 -14.70 -16.91 10.85
CA ASP A 25 -15.82 -16.15 11.35
C ASP A 25 -17.04 -16.09 10.39
N ARG A 26 -17.98 -15.20 10.70
CA ARG A 26 -19.21 -15.02 9.91
C ARG A 26 -18.92 -14.45 8.53
N PRO A 27 -19.65 -14.90 7.49
CA PRO A 27 -19.55 -14.30 6.15
C PRO A 27 -19.82 -12.80 6.19
N LYS A 28 -19.13 -12.06 5.33
CA LYS A 28 -19.47 -10.64 5.09
C LYS A 28 -20.82 -10.52 4.38
N SER A 29 -21.47 -9.38 4.59
CA SER A 29 -22.75 -9.06 3.93
C SER A 29 -22.59 -8.97 2.41
N GLN A 30 -23.44 -9.71 1.67
CA GLN A 30 -23.47 -9.62 0.21
C GLN A 30 -23.72 -8.19 -0.27
N ALA A 31 -24.60 -7.46 0.42
CA ALA A 31 -24.92 -6.07 0.09
C ALA A 31 -23.71 -5.12 0.24
N GLN A 32 -22.82 -5.37 1.20
CA GLN A 32 -21.58 -4.57 1.35
C GLN A 32 -20.61 -4.84 0.22
N MET A 33 -20.41 -6.12 -0.14
CA MET A 33 -19.58 -6.49 -1.28
C MET A 33 -20.12 -5.93 -2.60
N ASP A 34 -21.45 -5.98 -2.80
CA ASP A 34 -22.09 -5.41 -3.99
C ASP A 34 -21.86 -3.90 -4.05
N LYS A 35 -22.12 -3.20 -2.96
CA LYS A 35 -21.90 -1.74 -2.88
C LYS A 35 -20.44 -1.36 -3.15
N PHE A 36 -19.50 -2.14 -2.68
CA PHE A 36 -18.08 -1.88 -2.94
C PHE A 36 -17.73 -2.08 -4.42
N ARG A 37 -18.22 -3.16 -5.05
CA ARG A 37 -18.06 -3.38 -6.50
C ARG A 37 -18.68 -2.25 -7.33
N ASP A 38 -19.92 -1.86 -7.00
CA ASP A 38 -20.61 -0.78 -7.67
C ASP A 38 -19.83 0.54 -7.55
N THR A 39 -19.31 0.85 -6.36
CA THR A 39 -18.48 2.05 -6.13
C THR A 39 -17.23 2.05 -7.01
N LEU A 40 -16.53 0.92 -7.13
CA LEU A 40 -15.36 0.83 -8.01
C LEU A 40 -15.77 0.99 -9.48
N ALA A 41 -16.88 0.38 -9.90
CA ALA A 41 -17.40 0.49 -11.26
C ALA A 41 -17.80 1.94 -11.60
N ASP A 42 -18.50 2.64 -10.70
CA ASP A 42 -18.88 4.05 -10.85
C ASP A 42 -17.66 4.97 -10.98
N CYS A 43 -16.56 4.60 -10.34
CA CYS A 43 -15.28 5.30 -10.46
C CYS A 43 -14.46 4.89 -11.69
N GLY A 44 -14.92 3.92 -12.48
CA GLY A 44 -14.17 3.35 -13.60
C GLY A 44 -12.92 2.61 -13.18
N LEU A 45 -12.87 2.12 -11.94
CA LEU A 45 -11.75 1.39 -11.36
C LEU A 45 -12.00 -0.12 -11.35
N ILE A 46 -10.97 -0.88 -11.64
CA ILE A 46 -11.00 -2.33 -11.53
C ILE A 46 -9.84 -2.81 -10.67
N ASP A 47 -10.03 -3.91 -9.97
CA ASP A 47 -8.95 -4.62 -9.29
C ASP A 47 -7.94 -5.11 -10.33
N ILE A 48 -6.67 -4.75 -10.18
CA ILE A 48 -5.63 -5.08 -11.16
C ILE A 48 -4.89 -6.38 -10.81
N GLY A 49 -5.42 -7.15 -9.86
CA GLY A 49 -4.89 -8.43 -9.46
C GLY A 49 -3.66 -8.35 -8.55
N PHE A 50 -3.08 -9.50 -8.27
CA PHE A 50 -1.91 -9.62 -7.39
C PHE A 50 -1.17 -10.94 -7.64
N GLU A 51 0.07 -10.98 -7.19
CA GLU A 51 0.88 -12.19 -7.01
C GLU A 51 1.12 -12.40 -5.51
N GLY A 52 1.27 -13.64 -5.07
CA GLY A 52 1.50 -13.98 -3.66
C GLY A 52 0.24 -14.46 -2.93
N ASP A 53 0.21 -14.30 -1.61
CA ASP A 53 -0.92 -14.72 -0.79
C ASP A 53 -2.14 -13.83 -1.06
N MET A 54 -3.32 -14.45 -1.16
CA MET A 54 -4.59 -13.74 -1.37
C MET A 54 -4.94 -12.83 -0.19
N PHE A 55 -4.71 -13.31 1.02
CA PHE A 55 -5.15 -12.62 2.22
C PHE A 55 -4.11 -11.60 2.66
N THR A 56 -4.51 -10.34 2.70
CA THR A 56 -3.63 -9.23 3.05
C THR A 56 -3.71 -8.84 4.52
N TRP A 57 -4.78 -9.23 5.21
CA TRP A 57 -4.97 -9.02 6.64
C TRP A 57 -5.28 -10.31 7.38
N ARG A 58 -4.84 -10.39 8.63
CA ARG A 58 -5.16 -11.50 9.53
C ARG A 58 -5.34 -11.03 10.96
N LYS A 59 -6.37 -11.56 11.61
CA LYS A 59 -6.51 -11.47 13.06
C LYS A 59 -5.72 -12.60 13.70
N ASN A 60 -4.73 -12.26 14.52
CA ASN A 60 -4.05 -13.27 15.33
C ASN A 60 -4.99 -13.71 16.46
N SER A 61 -5.30 -14.99 16.49
CA SER A 61 -6.03 -15.63 17.58
C SER A 61 -5.23 -16.82 18.08
N HIS A 62 -5.28 -17.06 19.39
CA HIS A 62 -4.66 -18.24 20.01
C HIS A 62 -5.51 -19.51 19.83
N THR A 63 -6.70 -19.40 19.23
CA THR A 63 -7.60 -20.53 18.94
C THR A 63 -7.86 -20.62 17.45
N GLU A 64 -7.98 -21.83 16.90
CA GLU A 64 -8.31 -22.05 15.48
C GLU A 64 -9.65 -21.41 15.09
N GLU A 65 -10.62 -21.41 16.00
CA GLU A 65 -11.95 -20.82 15.81
C GLU A 65 -11.91 -19.27 15.69
N GLY A 66 -10.91 -18.62 16.25
CA GLY A 66 -10.74 -17.17 16.19
C GLY A 66 -9.84 -16.68 15.06
N TYR A 67 -9.31 -17.58 14.24
CA TYR A 67 -8.42 -17.21 13.13
C TYR A 67 -9.24 -16.67 11.95
N ILE A 68 -9.03 -15.39 11.64
CA ILE A 68 -9.70 -14.70 10.53
C ILE A 68 -8.63 -14.14 9.62
N ARG A 69 -8.84 -14.28 8.31
CA ARG A 69 -8.03 -13.60 7.31
C ARG A 69 -8.89 -13.09 6.17
N GLU A 70 -8.56 -11.91 5.68
CA GLU A 70 -9.31 -11.19 4.66
C GLU A 70 -8.36 -10.51 3.66
N ARG A 71 -8.83 -10.32 2.43
CA ARG A 71 -8.14 -9.50 1.44
C ARG A 71 -8.69 -8.07 1.49
N LEU A 72 -8.18 -7.26 2.41
CA LEU A 72 -8.61 -5.87 2.62
C LEU A 72 -7.79 -4.88 1.80
N ASP A 73 -6.51 -5.20 1.61
CA ASP A 73 -5.58 -4.36 0.85
C ASP A 73 -5.56 -4.80 -0.61
N ARG A 74 -5.64 -3.83 -1.51
CA ARG A 74 -5.61 -4.07 -2.96
C ARG A 74 -5.11 -2.88 -3.74
N ALA A 75 -4.84 -3.08 -5.02
CA ALA A 75 -4.59 -2.05 -6.00
C ALA A 75 -5.70 -2.07 -7.04
N VAL A 76 -6.27 -0.92 -7.31
CA VAL A 76 -7.30 -0.72 -8.34
C VAL A 76 -6.87 0.40 -9.28
N ALA A 77 -7.15 0.27 -10.57
CA ALA A 77 -6.76 1.26 -11.57
C ALA A 77 -7.80 1.39 -12.68
N ASN A 78 -7.80 2.54 -13.34
CA ASN A 78 -8.57 2.73 -14.55
C ASN A 78 -7.85 2.17 -15.79
N GLN A 79 -8.56 2.14 -16.92
CA GLN A 79 -8.02 1.61 -18.17
C GLN A 79 -6.82 2.41 -18.66
N GLU A 80 -6.84 3.73 -18.52
CA GLU A 80 -5.77 4.64 -18.95
C GLU A 80 -4.46 4.34 -18.22
N TRP A 81 -4.52 4.04 -16.94
CA TRP A 81 -3.35 3.66 -16.16
C TRP A 81 -2.78 2.33 -16.63
N ARG A 82 -3.63 1.34 -16.89
CA ARG A 82 -3.20 0.02 -17.36
C ARG A 82 -2.56 0.08 -18.74
N VAL A 83 -3.07 0.93 -19.63
CA VAL A 83 -2.48 1.18 -20.95
C VAL A 83 -1.13 1.87 -20.81
N LYS A 84 -1.01 2.83 -19.89
CA LYS A 84 0.24 3.56 -19.64
C LYS A 84 1.35 2.68 -19.06
N PHE A 85 0.99 1.70 -18.24
CA PHE A 85 1.92 0.81 -17.55
C PHE A 85 1.63 -0.68 -17.83
N PRO A 86 1.74 -1.15 -19.08
CA PRO A 86 1.30 -2.49 -19.46
C PRO A 86 2.09 -3.63 -18.81
N SER A 87 3.27 -3.34 -18.29
CA SER A 87 4.14 -4.31 -17.60
C SER A 87 4.12 -4.17 -16.08
N PHE A 88 3.05 -3.59 -15.53
CA PHE A 88 2.92 -3.47 -14.09
C PHE A 88 2.86 -4.84 -13.40
N ARG A 89 3.26 -4.88 -12.14
CA ARG A 89 3.09 -6.03 -11.25
C ARG A 89 2.60 -5.54 -9.88
N VAL A 90 1.72 -6.31 -9.29
CA VAL A 90 1.26 -6.12 -7.90
C VAL A 90 1.62 -7.38 -7.13
N VAL A 91 2.32 -7.23 -6.01
CA VAL A 91 2.75 -8.34 -5.17
C VAL A 91 2.30 -8.10 -3.75
N ASN A 92 1.55 -9.05 -3.18
CA ASN A 92 1.29 -9.09 -1.76
C ASN A 92 2.54 -9.66 -1.06
N GLY A 93 3.29 -8.77 -0.40
CA GLY A 93 4.54 -9.13 0.26
C GLY A 93 4.33 -9.87 1.59
N ASP A 94 5.42 -10.26 2.22
CA ASP A 94 5.36 -10.91 3.53
C ASP A 94 5.21 -9.90 4.66
N PRO A 95 4.25 -10.12 5.60
CA PRO A 95 4.10 -9.28 6.77
C PRO A 95 5.28 -9.56 7.71
N ARG A 96 5.99 -8.52 8.14
CA ARG A 96 7.10 -8.69 9.10
C ARG A 96 6.63 -8.55 10.54
N HIS A 97 6.00 -7.41 10.86
CA HIS A 97 5.57 -7.05 12.22
C HIS A 97 4.18 -6.41 12.22
N SER A 98 3.38 -6.65 11.17
CA SER A 98 2.04 -6.13 10.98
C SER A 98 1.07 -7.29 10.80
N ASP A 99 -0.18 -7.09 11.14
CA ASP A 99 -1.30 -7.95 10.78
C ASP A 99 -1.71 -7.77 9.29
N HIS A 100 -1.20 -6.70 8.62
CA HIS A 100 -1.34 -6.48 7.20
C HIS A 100 -0.09 -6.87 6.40
N ARG A 101 -0.30 -7.31 5.16
CA ARG A 101 0.74 -7.51 4.15
C ARG A 101 0.93 -6.24 3.33
N PRO A 102 2.17 -5.86 3.01
CA PRO A 102 2.40 -4.75 2.10
C PRO A 102 1.97 -5.10 0.68
N VAL A 103 1.24 -4.20 0.03
CA VAL A 103 0.94 -4.25 -1.41
C VAL A 103 2.02 -3.50 -2.16
N ILE A 104 2.83 -4.22 -2.92
CA ILE A 104 3.98 -3.68 -3.66
C ILE A 104 3.60 -3.56 -5.12
N ILE A 105 3.65 -2.34 -5.66
CA ILE A 105 3.31 -2.06 -7.05
C ILE A 105 4.56 -1.64 -7.80
N THR A 106 4.84 -2.32 -8.91
CA THR A 106 5.95 -2.00 -9.81
C THR A 106 5.39 -1.64 -11.17
N THR A 107 5.69 -0.48 -11.69
CA THR A 107 5.18 0.04 -12.97
C THR A 107 6.08 -0.30 -14.17
N CYS A 108 7.33 -0.63 -13.93
CA CYS A 108 8.28 -1.04 -14.95
C CYS A 108 8.44 -2.55 -14.92
N GLY A 109 8.20 -3.24 -16.01
CA GLY A 109 8.51 -4.65 -16.18
C GLY A 109 10.01 -4.91 -16.15
N GLY A 110 10.63 -4.62 -15.04
CA GLY A 110 12.01 -4.97 -14.76
C GLY A 110 12.09 -6.43 -14.32
N ARG A 111 13.08 -7.16 -14.85
CA ARG A 111 13.53 -8.48 -14.43
C ARG A 111 13.22 -8.73 -12.97
N LYS A 112 12.92 -9.98 -12.59
CA LYS A 112 12.89 -10.43 -11.18
C LYS A 112 14.08 -9.81 -10.44
N GLY A 113 13.91 -8.58 -10.02
CA GLY A 113 14.87 -7.90 -9.18
C GLY A 113 14.79 -8.65 -7.86
N VAL A 114 15.80 -9.45 -7.60
CA VAL A 114 16.16 -9.79 -6.24
C VAL A 114 16.03 -8.48 -5.48
N MET A 115 15.05 -8.41 -4.57
CA MET A 115 15.00 -7.32 -3.61
C MET A 115 16.39 -7.27 -2.99
N GLN A 116 17.18 -6.28 -3.37
CA GLN A 116 18.46 -6.07 -2.73
C GLN A 116 18.17 -5.89 -1.23
N ARG A 117 18.53 -6.91 -0.47
CA ARG A 117 18.69 -6.81 0.97
C ARG A 117 19.79 -5.79 1.19
N GLY A 118 19.42 -4.54 1.46
CA GLY A 118 20.48 -3.56 1.69
C GLY A 118 20.10 -2.11 1.70
N SER A 119 18.91 -1.75 2.21
CA SER A 119 18.78 -0.48 2.92
C SER A 119 17.94 -0.76 4.16
N SER A 120 18.44 -0.39 5.32
CA SER A 120 17.61 -0.38 6.53
C SER A 120 16.38 0.48 6.19
N SER A 121 15.21 -0.12 6.20
CA SER A 121 13.98 0.61 6.02
C SER A 121 13.91 1.64 7.13
N PHE A 122 13.91 2.92 6.76
CA PHE A 122 13.69 3.99 7.72
C PHE A 122 12.38 3.70 8.47
N ARG A 123 12.45 3.69 9.80
CA ARG A 123 11.29 3.58 10.68
C ARG A 123 11.21 4.83 11.52
N PHE A 124 10.10 5.53 11.42
CA PHE A 124 9.79 6.61 12.33
C PHE A 124 9.36 6.02 13.69
N GLU A 125 10.03 6.41 14.75
CA GLU A 125 9.66 6.02 16.11
C GLU A 125 8.87 7.16 16.75
N ALA A 126 7.65 6.86 17.24
CA ALA A 126 6.79 7.88 17.85
C ALA A 126 7.44 8.58 19.05
N ALA A 127 8.39 7.92 19.73
CA ALA A 127 9.17 8.51 20.80
C ALA A 127 10.00 9.73 20.36
N TRP A 128 10.38 9.81 19.08
CA TRP A 128 11.16 10.95 18.56
C TRP A 128 10.36 12.26 18.54
N LEU A 129 9.02 12.20 18.56
CA LEU A 129 8.18 13.41 18.69
C LEU A 129 8.38 14.13 20.02
N ALA A 130 8.87 13.44 21.05
CA ALA A 130 9.21 14.04 22.34
C ALA A 130 10.60 14.70 22.37
N GLU A 131 11.43 14.48 21.34
CA GLU A 131 12.77 15.04 21.22
C GLU A 131 12.70 16.38 20.49
N GLU A 132 13.15 17.45 21.15
CA GLU A 132 13.12 18.81 20.59
C GLU A 132 13.91 18.89 19.27
N LYS A 133 15.02 18.18 19.16
CA LYS A 133 15.84 18.07 17.94
C LYS A 133 15.15 17.38 16.77
N CYS A 134 14.13 16.57 16.99
CA CYS A 134 13.44 15.88 15.91
C CYS A 134 12.79 16.88 14.94
N TRP A 135 12.17 17.92 15.47
CA TRP A 135 11.54 18.97 14.67
C TRP A 135 12.56 19.81 13.89
N GLU A 136 13.69 20.11 14.48
CA GLU A 136 14.79 20.84 13.81
C GLU A 136 15.31 20.02 12.63
N VAL A 137 15.65 18.75 12.84
CA VAL A 137 16.14 17.84 11.78
C VAL A 137 15.12 17.68 10.67
N VAL A 138 13.83 17.50 11.00
CA VAL A 138 12.77 17.36 9.99
C VAL A 138 12.64 18.63 9.19
N SER A 139 12.59 19.79 9.83
CA SER A 139 12.40 21.09 9.15
C SER A 139 13.56 21.43 8.23
N GLU A 140 14.80 21.31 8.71
CA GLU A 140 16.00 21.60 7.91
C GLU A 140 16.11 20.69 6.67
N ASN A 141 15.90 19.38 6.86
CA ASN A 141 15.97 18.43 5.76
C ASN A 141 14.79 18.58 4.79
N TRP A 142 13.63 19.00 5.27
CA TRP A 142 12.48 19.26 4.42
C TRP A 142 12.70 20.49 3.52
N GLU A 143 13.19 21.59 4.07
CA GLU A 143 13.52 22.79 3.29
C GLU A 143 14.63 22.51 2.27
N MET A 144 15.66 21.78 2.67
CA MET A 144 16.73 21.33 1.75
C MET A 144 16.17 20.46 0.62
N ALA A 145 15.29 19.52 0.96
CA ALA A 145 14.67 18.63 -0.02
C ALA A 145 13.79 19.37 -1.03
N LEU A 146 13.03 20.37 -0.58
CA LEU A 146 12.21 21.20 -1.47
C LEU A 146 13.07 22.01 -2.46
N THR A 147 14.26 22.42 -2.04
CA THR A 147 15.20 23.18 -2.89
C THR A 147 15.89 22.27 -3.93
N LEU A 148 16.28 21.07 -3.54
CA LEU A 148 17.06 20.13 -4.36
C LEU A 148 16.20 19.24 -5.27
N ALA A 149 15.00 18.87 -4.84
CA ALA A 149 14.19 17.84 -5.49
C ALA A 149 13.15 18.36 -6.49
N GLY A 150 13.17 19.65 -6.82
CA GLY A 150 12.29 20.19 -7.87
C GLY A 150 10.80 19.92 -7.67
N LYS A 151 10.31 19.91 -6.42
CA LYS A 151 8.92 19.67 -6.01
C LYS A 151 8.46 18.21 -6.05
N GLU A 152 9.33 17.22 -6.18
CA GLU A 152 8.93 15.81 -6.06
C GLU A 152 8.89 15.36 -4.59
N MET A 153 7.70 15.26 -4.02
CA MET A 153 7.45 14.91 -2.62
C MET A 153 8.16 13.60 -2.16
N MET A 154 8.24 12.60 -3.02
CA MET A 154 8.91 11.33 -2.68
C MET A 154 10.42 11.48 -2.45
N ASN A 155 11.06 12.41 -3.14
CA ASN A 155 12.49 12.68 -2.94
C ASN A 155 12.71 13.48 -1.65
N ALA A 156 11.81 14.39 -1.33
CA ALA A 156 11.83 15.13 -0.07
C ALA A 156 11.73 14.19 1.15
N VAL A 157 10.80 13.24 1.13
CA VAL A 157 10.66 12.23 2.19
C VAL A 157 11.93 11.40 2.37
N LYS A 158 12.61 11.00 1.29
CA LYS A 158 13.88 10.25 1.37
C LYS A 158 15.00 11.06 2.02
N VAL A 159 15.11 12.37 1.73
CA VAL A 159 16.11 13.26 2.34
C VAL A 159 15.87 13.39 3.83
N VAL A 160 14.63 13.63 4.25
CA VAL A 160 14.25 13.70 5.67
C VAL A 160 14.56 12.39 6.39
N ALA A 161 14.19 11.24 5.79
CA ALA A 161 14.48 9.93 6.36
C ALA A 161 15.99 9.68 6.55
N SER A 162 16.82 10.12 5.61
CA SER A 162 18.29 10.04 5.73
C SER A 162 18.85 10.94 6.84
N GLY A 163 18.29 12.13 7.01
CA GLY A 163 18.70 13.05 8.08
C GLY A 163 18.37 12.54 9.48
N LEU A 164 17.25 11.84 9.65
CA LEU A 164 16.84 11.23 10.92
C LEU A 164 17.59 9.93 11.26
N SER A 165 18.33 9.35 10.30
CA SER A 165 19.09 8.10 10.48
C SER A 165 20.55 8.32 10.92
N ASN A 166 21.02 9.56 10.95
CA ASN A 166 22.35 9.99 11.40
C ASN A 166 22.29 10.57 12.81
#